data_432c152081ec4fe873c4601daed52db6
#
_entry.id   432c152081ec4fe873c4601daed52db6
#
_cell.length_a   1.000
_cell.length_b   1.000
_cell.length_c   1.000
_cell.angle_alpha   90.00
_cell.angle_beta   90.00
_cell.angle_gamma   90.00
#
_symmetry.space_group_name_H-M   'P 1'
#
loop_
_entity.id
_entity.type
_entity.pdbx_description
1 polymer ?
#
loop_
_entity_poly.entity_id
_entity_poly.type
_entity_poly.pdbx_seq_one_letter_code
_entity_poly.pdbx_strand_id
1 'polypeptide(L)'
;MFRAADVILSPLIPTPLSLRAHAQLRAHLREIKKPPRLLPFFALVDRRKSLHRRVVSQAFSIDPDFLKSAIPYSSQVEEMSARRAPLTAFAPHSRPALAYAALWGELHDRISDASGLE
;
A
#
# COMPACT_ATOMS: atom_id res chain seq x y z
N MET A 1 -2.24 6.52 6.61
CA MET A 1 -3.51 5.78 6.44
C MET A 1 -4.56 6.69 5.86
N PHE A 2 -5.25 6.24 4.82
CA PHE A 2 -6.30 7.01 4.15
C PHE A 2 -7.60 6.23 4.16
N ARG A 3 -8.69 6.90 4.45
CA ARG A 3 -10.01 6.29 4.41
C ARG A 3 -10.88 7.02 3.40
N ALA A 4 -11.44 6.27 2.47
CA ALA A 4 -12.41 6.77 1.50
C ALA A 4 -13.60 5.82 1.49
N ALA A 5 -14.77 6.30 1.91
CA ALA A 5 -15.97 5.48 2.07
C ALA A 5 -15.70 4.28 2.99
N ASP A 6 -15.81 3.06 2.50
CA ASP A 6 -15.65 1.84 3.29
C ASP A 6 -14.30 1.15 3.06
N VAL A 7 -13.32 1.90 2.58
CA VAL A 7 -11.98 1.38 2.27
C VAL A 7 -10.91 2.16 3.02
N ILE A 8 -9.99 1.45 3.65
CA ILE A 8 -8.79 2.03 4.26
C ILE A 8 -7.59 1.57 3.46
N LEU A 9 -6.83 2.52 2.92
CA LEU A 9 -5.58 2.26 2.23
C LEU A 9 -4.44 2.46 3.24
N SER A 10 -3.71 1.40 3.54
CA SER A 10 -2.70 1.39 4.62
C SER A 10 -1.31 1.13 4.09
N PRO A 11 -0.41 2.12 4.10
CA PRO A 11 0.99 1.92 3.70
C PRO A 11 1.79 1.26 4.82
N LEU A 12 2.65 0.31 4.46
CA LEU A 12 3.53 -0.38 5.39
C LEU A 12 4.96 -0.42 4.85
N ILE A 13 5.93 -0.19 5.73
CA ILE A 13 7.32 -0.49 5.44
C ILE A 13 7.49 -2.00 5.59
N PRO A 14 8.26 -2.69 4.70
CA PRO A 14 8.37 -4.16 4.77
C PRO A 14 9.24 -4.63 5.93
N THR A 15 8.69 -4.60 7.13
CA THR A 15 9.38 -5.04 8.35
C THR A 15 8.43 -5.91 9.18
N PRO A 16 8.98 -6.81 10.03
CA PRO A 16 8.14 -7.60 10.92
C PRO A 16 7.31 -6.75 11.89
N LEU A 17 7.84 -5.62 12.32
CA LEU A 17 7.11 -4.71 13.21
C LEU A 17 5.88 -4.14 12.52
N SER A 18 6.01 -3.74 11.26
CA SER A 18 4.90 -3.21 10.47
C SER A 18 3.83 -4.28 10.22
N LEU A 19 4.24 -5.52 9.94
CA LEU A 19 3.30 -6.62 9.77
C LEU A 19 2.54 -6.91 11.07
N ARG A 20 3.21 -6.80 12.20
CA ARG A 20 2.58 -7.00 13.51
C ARG A 20 1.55 -5.91 13.79
N ALA A 21 1.91 -4.66 13.50
CA ALA A 21 0.99 -3.53 13.64
C ALA A 21 -0.23 -3.68 12.71
N HIS A 22 0.00 -4.16 11.49
CA HIS A 22 -1.09 -4.43 10.55
C HIS A 22 -2.04 -5.50 11.08
N ALA A 23 -1.50 -6.59 11.64
CA ALA A 23 -2.32 -7.66 12.21
C ALA A 23 -3.18 -7.14 13.37
N GLN A 24 -2.62 -6.26 14.20
CA GLN A 24 -3.36 -5.63 15.31
C GLN A 24 -4.48 -4.73 14.78
N LEU A 25 -4.20 -3.94 13.75
CA LEU A 25 -5.21 -3.09 13.12
C LEU A 25 -6.35 -3.93 12.54
N ARG A 26 -6.02 -5.00 11.84
CA ARG A 26 -7.03 -5.89 11.26
C ARG A 26 -7.89 -6.53 12.34
N ALA A 27 -7.29 -6.99 13.43
CA ALA A 27 -8.02 -7.57 14.56
C ALA A 27 -8.97 -6.53 15.17
N HIS A 28 -8.52 -5.29 15.33
CA HIS A 28 -9.35 -4.21 15.86
C HIS A 28 -10.54 -3.91 14.94
N LEU A 29 -10.31 -3.88 13.61
CA LEU A 29 -11.38 -3.62 12.66
C LEU A 29 -12.44 -4.70 12.62
N ARG A 30 -12.06 -5.96 12.92
CA ARG A 30 -13.04 -7.07 13.00
C ARG A 30 -14.07 -6.90 14.11
N GLU A 31 -13.77 -6.10 15.13
CA GLU A 31 -14.68 -5.82 16.22
C GLU A 31 -15.74 -4.79 15.85
N ILE A 32 -15.56 -4.09 14.74
CA ILE A 32 -16.51 -3.09 14.25
C ILE A 32 -17.66 -3.80 13.53
N LYS A 33 -18.88 -3.37 13.77
CA LYS A 33 -20.08 -4.00 13.22
C LYS A 33 -20.10 -4.03 11.69
N LYS A 34 -19.64 -2.93 11.05
CA LYS A 34 -19.49 -2.86 9.59
C LYS A 34 -18.06 -2.42 9.29
N PRO A 35 -17.10 -3.35 9.35
CA PRO A 35 -15.70 -2.96 9.19
C PRO A 35 -15.42 -2.50 7.77
N PRO A 36 -14.62 -1.44 7.62
CA PRO A 36 -14.15 -1.04 6.30
C PRO A 36 -13.20 -2.08 5.73
N ARG A 37 -13.11 -2.14 4.41
CA ARG A 37 -12.13 -2.99 3.74
C ARG A 37 -10.74 -2.42 3.93
N LEU A 38 -9.82 -3.22 4.45
CA LEU A 38 -8.44 -2.81 4.68
C LEU A 38 -7.57 -3.33 3.55
N LEU A 39 -6.98 -2.42 2.80
CA LEU A 39 -6.09 -2.74 1.68
C LEU A 39 -4.69 -2.25 1.99
N PRO A 40 -3.82 -3.12 2.52
CA PRO A 40 -2.44 -2.75 2.80
C PRO A 40 -1.58 -2.81 1.53
N PHE A 41 -0.56 -1.96 1.47
CA PHE A 41 0.45 -2.01 0.43
C PHE A 41 1.81 -1.67 1.01
N PHE A 42 2.87 -2.11 0.35
CA PHE A 42 4.22 -1.81 0.82
C PHE A 42 4.72 -0.50 0.22
N ALA A 43 5.29 0.33 1.09
CA ALA A 43 5.92 1.59 0.72
C ALA A 43 7.38 1.56 1.19
N LEU A 44 8.21 2.39 0.55
CA LEU A 44 9.64 2.51 0.87
C LEU A 44 10.38 1.17 0.79
N VAL A 45 10.03 0.35 -0.20
CA VAL A 45 10.66 -0.97 -0.39
C VAL A 45 12.07 -0.79 -0.92
N ASP A 46 13.06 -1.20 -0.15
CA ASP A 46 14.45 -1.21 -0.57
C ASP A 46 14.85 -2.64 -0.95
N ARG A 47 14.93 -2.91 -2.26
CA ARG A 47 15.22 -4.25 -2.78
C ARG A 47 16.63 -4.73 -2.48
N ARG A 48 17.52 -3.83 -2.05
CA ARG A 48 18.86 -4.20 -1.60
C ARG A 48 18.84 -4.89 -0.25
N LYS A 49 17.78 -4.70 0.53
CA LYS A 49 17.62 -5.31 1.85
C LYS A 49 16.92 -6.67 1.71
N SER A 50 17.61 -7.73 2.12
CA SER A 50 17.06 -9.07 2.09
C SER A 50 15.81 -9.20 2.96
N LEU A 51 15.78 -8.48 4.08
CA LEU A 51 14.61 -8.46 4.97
C LEU A 51 13.37 -7.93 4.22
N HIS A 52 13.51 -6.82 3.49
CA HIS A 52 12.39 -6.26 2.73
C HIS A 52 11.86 -7.25 1.69
N ARG A 53 12.77 -7.88 0.92
CA ARG A 53 12.38 -8.88 -0.07
C ARG A 53 11.63 -10.05 0.55
N ARG A 54 12.13 -10.53 1.69
CA ARG A 54 11.53 -11.67 2.41
C ARG A 54 10.14 -11.33 2.92
N VAL A 55 9.99 -10.16 3.53
CA VAL A 55 8.70 -9.73 4.08
C VAL A 55 7.67 -9.55 2.96
N VAL A 56 8.05 -8.91 1.85
CA VAL A 56 7.16 -8.73 0.71
C VAL A 56 6.70 -10.07 0.14
N SER A 57 7.61 -11.03 -0.02
CA SER A 57 7.26 -12.34 -0.58
C SER A 57 6.34 -13.15 0.33
N GLN A 58 6.40 -12.95 1.64
CA GLN A 58 5.59 -13.69 2.61
C GLN A 58 4.22 -13.04 2.84
N ALA A 59 4.10 -11.74 2.58
CA ALA A 59 2.92 -10.97 2.95
C ALA A 59 1.62 -11.50 2.31
N PHE A 60 1.69 -11.92 1.06
CA PHE A 60 0.50 -12.41 0.35
C PHE A 60 -0.03 -13.73 0.92
N SER A 61 0.84 -14.53 1.54
CA SER A 61 0.42 -15.74 2.24
C SER A 61 -0.26 -15.43 3.56
N ILE A 62 0.15 -14.32 4.20
CA ILE A 62 -0.39 -13.91 5.50
C ILE A 62 -1.71 -13.19 5.33
N ASP A 63 -1.82 -12.32 4.33
CA ASP A 63 -3.01 -11.52 4.09
C ASP A 63 -3.21 -11.32 2.58
N PRO A 64 -4.22 -11.96 1.98
CA PRO A 64 -4.45 -11.84 0.54
C PRO A 64 -4.96 -10.48 0.10
N ASP A 65 -5.34 -9.59 1.03
CA ASP A 65 -5.77 -8.24 0.72
C ASP A 65 -4.61 -7.30 0.42
N PHE A 66 -3.36 -7.71 0.63
CA PHE A 66 -2.20 -6.92 0.23
C PHE A 66 -2.24 -6.62 -1.27
N LEU A 67 -2.04 -5.36 -1.60
CA LEU A 67 -1.91 -4.96 -3.00
C LEU A 67 -0.55 -5.42 -3.53
N LYS A 68 -0.51 -5.83 -4.78
CA LYS A 68 0.71 -6.31 -5.43
C LYS A 68 1.66 -5.18 -5.76
N SER A 69 1.13 -4.00 -6.00
CA SER A 69 1.93 -2.81 -6.27
C SER A 69 2.66 -2.37 -5.01
N ALA A 70 3.93 -1.99 -5.16
CA ALA A 70 4.76 -1.53 -4.06
C ALA A 70 5.47 -0.25 -4.46
N ILE A 71 5.61 0.68 -3.51
CA ILE A 71 6.30 1.94 -3.76
C ILE A 71 7.76 1.78 -3.33
N PRO A 72 8.73 1.94 -4.25
CA PRO A 72 10.13 1.75 -3.91
C PRO A 72 10.68 2.90 -3.07
N TYR A 73 11.71 2.61 -2.28
CA TYR A 73 12.48 3.64 -1.62
C TYR A 73 13.18 4.50 -2.66
N SER A 74 13.04 5.82 -2.55
CA SER A 74 13.59 6.76 -3.52
C SER A 74 13.66 8.16 -2.93
N SER A 75 14.73 8.89 -3.26
CA SER A 75 14.84 10.30 -2.90
C SER A 75 13.75 11.15 -3.56
N GLN A 76 13.21 10.72 -4.70
CA GLN A 76 12.12 11.42 -5.38
C GLN A 76 10.82 11.34 -4.57
N VAL A 77 10.59 10.24 -3.84
CA VAL A 77 9.44 10.12 -2.95
C VAL A 77 9.56 11.10 -1.79
N GLU A 78 10.76 11.25 -1.24
CA GLU A 78 11.02 12.24 -0.20
C GLU A 78 10.82 13.66 -0.72
N GLU A 79 11.26 13.93 -1.95
CA GLU A 79 11.10 15.23 -2.59
C GLU A 79 9.63 15.57 -2.83
N MET A 80 8.81 14.58 -3.08
CA MET A 80 7.37 14.76 -3.23
C MET A 80 6.78 15.45 -1.98
N SER A 81 7.23 15.03 -0.81
CA SER A 81 6.80 15.64 0.45
C SER A 81 7.30 17.09 0.58
N ALA A 82 8.56 17.34 0.23
CA ALA A 82 9.16 18.67 0.30
C ALA A 82 8.49 19.65 -0.67
N ARG A 83 8.15 19.20 -1.87
CA ARG A 83 7.50 20.01 -2.89
C ARG A 83 6.00 20.15 -2.69
N ARG A 84 5.42 19.32 -1.83
CA ARG A 84 3.96 19.22 -1.64
C ARG A 84 3.22 19.01 -2.96
N ALA A 85 3.82 18.21 -3.85
CA ALA A 85 3.27 17.90 -5.17
C ALA A 85 3.45 16.42 -5.47
N PRO A 86 2.53 15.79 -6.21
CA PRO A 86 2.70 14.39 -6.58
C PRO A 86 3.83 14.22 -7.58
N LEU A 87 4.46 13.05 -7.58
CA LEU A 87 5.56 12.74 -8.51
C LEU A 87 5.15 12.95 -9.97
N THR A 88 3.89 12.70 -10.31
CA THR A 88 3.38 12.89 -11.67
C THR A 88 3.47 14.33 -12.14
N ALA A 89 3.56 15.29 -11.20
CA ALA A 89 3.66 16.72 -11.52
C ALA A 89 5.07 17.15 -11.90
N PHE A 90 6.13 16.49 -11.37
CA PHE A 90 7.51 16.89 -11.63
C PHE A 90 8.41 15.75 -12.12
N ALA A 91 8.02 14.51 -11.95
CA ALA A 91 8.77 13.34 -12.41
C ALA A 91 7.82 12.24 -12.90
N PRO A 92 6.99 12.51 -13.93
CA PRO A 92 5.91 11.62 -14.33
C PRO A 92 6.36 10.27 -14.87
N HIS A 93 7.59 10.17 -15.37
CA HIS A 93 8.14 8.93 -15.90
C HIS A 93 9.13 8.26 -14.96
N SER A 94 9.30 8.78 -13.75
CA SER A 94 10.17 8.17 -12.76
C SER A 94 9.61 6.84 -12.30
N ARG A 95 10.50 5.98 -11.81
CA ARG A 95 10.13 4.66 -11.29
C ARG A 95 9.09 4.74 -10.17
N PRO A 96 9.26 5.64 -9.17
CA PRO A 96 8.24 5.80 -8.14
C PRO A 96 6.89 6.32 -8.68
N ALA A 97 6.91 7.23 -9.65
CA ALA A 97 5.67 7.74 -10.24
C ALA A 97 4.90 6.63 -10.94
N LEU A 98 5.59 5.77 -11.68
CA LEU A 98 4.98 4.61 -12.32
C LEU A 98 4.44 3.62 -11.28
N ALA A 99 5.14 3.45 -10.16
CA ALA A 99 4.68 2.60 -9.07
C ALA A 99 3.39 3.13 -8.44
N TYR A 100 3.28 4.43 -8.22
CA TYR A 100 2.05 5.05 -7.72
C TYR A 100 0.90 4.89 -8.71
N ALA A 101 1.17 5.04 -10.01
CA ALA A 101 0.16 4.85 -11.04
C ALA A 101 -0.35 3.41 -11.05
N ALA A 102 0.55 2.43 -10.93
CA ALA A 102 0.19 1.01 -10.82
C ALA A 102 -0.64 0.73 -9.57
N LEU A 103 -0.27 1.34 -8.45
CA LEU A 103 -1.02 1.20 -7.19
C LEU A 103 -2.45 1.72 -7.34
N TRP A 104 -2.63 2.89 -7.95
CA TRP A 104 -3.94 3.46 -8.17
C TRP A 104 -4.78 2.59 -9.10
N GLY A 105 -4.18 2.03 -10.16
CA GLY A 105 -4.85 1.11 -11.05
C GLY A 105 -5.33 -0.14 -10.34
N GLU A 106 -4.47 -0.75 -9.56
CA GLU A 106 -4.79 -1.95 -8.79
C GLU A 106 -5.89 -1.66 -7.75
N LEU A 107 -5.78 -0.53 -7.05
CA LEU A 107 -6.78 -0.13 -6.07
C LEU A 107 -8.15 0.06 -6.72
N HIS A 108 -8.18 0.72 -7.87
CA HIS A 108 -9.41 0.94 -8.62
C HIS A 108 -10.04 -0.39 -9.03
N ASP A 109 -9.25 -1.33 -9.54
CA ASP A 109 -9.73 -2.65 -9.94
C ASP A 109 -10.30 -3.43 -8.75
N ARG A 110 -9.63 -3.38 -7.60
CA ARG A 110 -10.07 -4.05 -6.38
C ARG A 110 -11.41 -3.50 -5.88
N ILE A 111 -11.58 -2.20 -5.93
CA ILE A 111 -12.83 -1.55 -5.51
C ILE A 111 -13.93 -1.85 -6.53
N SER A 112 -13.65 -1.79 -7.82
CA SER A 112 -14.61 -2.05 -8.88
C SER A 112 -15.10 -3.50 -8.85
N ASP A 113 -14.21 -4.46 -8.62
CA ASP A 113 -14.57 -5.87 -8.50
C ASP A 113 -15.54 -6.10 -7.34
N ALA A 114 -15.29 -5.46 -6.20
CA ALA A 114 -16.17 -5.56 -5.05
C ALA A 114 -17.55 -4.96 -5.32
N SER A 115 -17.60 -3.84 -6.05
CA SER A 115 -18.86 -3.16 -6.41
C SER A 115 -19.54 -3.80 -7.62
N GLY A 116 -18.76 -4.32 -8.54
CA GLY A 116 -19.26 -4.88 -9.79
C GLY A 116 -20.04 -6.17 -9.65
N LEU A 117 -19.94 -6.80 -8.49
CA LEU A 117 -20.69 -8.02 -8.17
C LEU A 117 -22.13 -7.71 -7.76
N GLU A 118 -22.41 -6.46 -7.56
CA GLU A 118 -23.74 -5.97 -7.25
C GLU A 118 -24.51 -5.67 -8.56
#